data_e6f7a94e33c0c1c6747ac4dd8c0e4319
#
_entry.id   e6f7a94e33c0c1c6747ac4dd8c0e4319
#
_cell.length_a   1.000
_cell.length_b   1.000
_cell.length_c   1.000
_cell.angle_alpha   90.00
_cell.angle_beta   90.00
_cell.angle_gamma   90.00
#
_symmetry.space_group_name_H-M   'P 1'
#
loop_
_entity.id
_entity.type
_entity.pdbx_description
1 polymer ?
#
loop_
_entity_poly.entity_id
_entity_poly.type
_entity_poly.pdbx_seq_one_letter_code
_entity_poly.pdbx_strand_id
1 'polypeptide(L)'
;MKYFLILASAFLWLFAGGITLSPGMEAQFVQKITNPKKKVIRYEGRVLMDNGSRFKWSYTQPTKKEVCSDGKRVMVVDHDLEQVSYYRMDRGFDLGAVLKKAKHYKNNLYTARYRGRTYTIAVDPEGRVEQIAYRDDMDNIVNIHLYKVKTFSRPPSAARFHCSYPKSYDVIGG
;
A
#
# COMPACT_ATOMS: atom_id res chain seq x y z
N MET A 1 41.79 48.47 16.29
CA MET A 1 40.41 48.04 15.96
C MET A 1 40.51 46.71 15.24
N LYS A 2 40.14 45.60 15.91
CA LYS A 2 40.19 44.24 15.37
C LYS A 2 38.75 43.85 14.96
N TYR A 3 38.50 43.68 13.67
CA TYR A 3 37.20 43.21 13.16
C TYR A 3 37.16 41.69 13.26
N PHE A 4 36.25 41.17 14.08
CA PHE A 4 35.95 39.74 14.21
C PHE A 4 34.87 39.41 13.20
N LEU A 5 35.26 38.73 12.10
CA LEU A 5 34.33 38.18 11.11
C LEU A 5 33.75 36.89 11.68
N ILE A 6 32.48 36.93 12.07
CA ILE A 6 31.69 35.71 12.41
C ILE A 6 31.17 35.08 11.10
N LEU A 7 31.80 33.99 10.69
CA LEU A 7 31.29 33.13 9.64
C LEU A 7 30.14 32.32 10.21
N ALA A 8 28.91 32.72 9.88
CA ALA A 8 27.71 31.90 10.12
C ALA A 8 27.66 30.77 9.11
N SER A 9 28.10 29.58 9.52
CA SER A 9 27.93 28.37 8.73
C SER A 9 26.46 27.94 8.80
N ALA A 10 25.70 28.20 7.72
CA ALA A 10 24.38 27.67 7.53
C ALA A 10 24.46 26.13 7.30
N PHE A 11 24.15 25.36 8.33
CA PHE A 11 24.00 23.92 8.22
C PHE A 11 22.72 23.64 7.44
N LEU A 12 22.84 23.40 6.12
CA LEU A 12 21.77 22.84 5.32
C LEU A 12 21.55 21.38 5.76
N TRP A 13 20.52 21.15 6.55
CA TRP A 13 20.01 19.80 6.80
C TRP A 13 19.41 19.27 5.50
N LEU A 14 20.19 18.49 4.76
CA LEU A 14 19.68 17.65 3.67
C LEU A 14 18.84 16.55 4.32
N PHE A 15 17.54 16.75 4.39
CA PHE A 15 16.59 15.67 4.65
C PHE A 15 16.61 14.72 3.45
N ALA A 16 17.48 13.74 3.48
CA ALA A 16 17.39 12.58 2.61
C ALA A 16 16.25 11.68 3.15
N GLY A 17 15.00 12.12 2.92
CA GLY A 17 13.81 11.38 3.32
C GLY A 17 13.71 10.10 2.52
N GLY A 18 14.12 8.96 3.09
CA GLY A 18 13.85 7.62 2.55
C GLY A 18 12.41 7.20 2.85
N ILE A 19 11.92 6.13 2.18
CA ILE A 19 10.64 5.51 2.56
C ILE A 19 10.77 4.94 3.97
N THR A 20 9.90 5.38 4.88
CA THR A 20 9.84 4.87 6.25
C THR A 20 9.14 3.51 6.26
N LEU A 21 9.91 2.43 6.38
CA LEU A 21 9.39 1.08 6.56
C LEU A 21 9.18 0.81 8.04
N SER A 22 7.97 1.05 8.53
CA SER A 22 7.58 0.68 9.89
C SER A 22 7.28 -0.82 10.00
N PRO A 23 7.37 -1.44 11.20
CA PRO A 23 6.98 -2.83 11.43
C PRO A 23 5.54 -3.15 11.02
N GLY A 24 4.68 -2.14 10.93
CA GLY A 24 3.34 -2.23 10.39
C GLY A 24 2.71 -0.86 10.24
N MET A 25 1.67 -0.79 9.41
CA MET A 25 0.89 0.42 9.19
C MET A 25 -0.59 0.13 9.00
N GLU A 26 -1.41 1.10 9.35
CA GLU A 26 -2.84 1.15 9.07
C GLU A 26 -3.15 2.49 8.42
N ALA A 27 -4.00 2.48 7.39
CA ALA A 27 -4.42 3.69 6.70
C ALA A 27 -5.84 3.55 6.17
N GLN A 28 -6.49 4.68 5.89
CA GLN A 28 -7.62 4.73 4.98
C GLN A 28 -7.10 4.90 3.56
N PHE A 29 -7.84 4.39 2.57
CA PHE A 29 -7.44 4.55 1.17
C PHE A 29 -8.61 4.94 0.27
N VAL A 30 -8.22 5.62 -0.80
CA VAL A 30 -9.04 5.80 -2.00
C VAL A 30 -8.27 5.21 -3.17
N GLN A 31 -8.85 4.23 -3.84
CA GLN A 31 -8.30 3.62 -5.04
C GLN A 31 -9.12 4.01 -6.26
N LYS A 32 -8.48 4.55 -7.28
CA LYS A 32 -9.08 4.84 -8.59
C LYS A 32 -8.48 3.91 -9.63
N ILE A 33 -9.32 3.19 -10.35
CA ILE A 33 -8.93 2.33 -11.46
C ILE A 33 -9.51 2.95 -12.72
N THR A 34 -8.63 3.42 -13.62
CA THR A 34 -9.00 4.00 -14.91
C THR A 34 -8.68 3.00 -16.01
N ASN A 35 -9.69 2.51 -16.72
CA ASN A 35 -9.49 1.58 -17.82
C ASN A 35 -9.01 2.29 -19.09
N PRO A 36 -8.55 1.55 -20.13
CA PRO A 36 -8.11 2.14 -21.39
C PRO A 36 -9.17 3.02 -22.09
N LYS A 37 -10.47 2.76 -21.85
CA LYS A 37 -11.59 3.55 -22.37
C LYS A 37 -11.92 4.78 -21.50
N LYS A 38 -11.02 5.16 -20.56
CA LYS A 38 -11.17 6.31 -19.66
C LYS A 38 -12.32 6.21 -18.64
N LYS A 39 -12.95 5.06 -18.49
CA LYS A 39 -13.91 4.84 -17.42
C LYS A 39 -13.17 4.67 -16.09
N VAL A 40 -13.69 5.30 -15.04
CA VAL A 40 -13.08 5.30 -13.70
C VAL A 40 -14.00 4.57 -12.73
N ILE A 41 -13.44 3.63 -11.99
CA ILE A 41 -14.07 3.04 -10.80
C ILE A 41 -13.29 3.54 -9.59
N ARG A 42 -14.01 3.98 -8.57
CA ARG A 42 -13.46 4.48 -7.30
C ARG A 42 -13.84 3.52 -6.19
N TYR A 43 -12.84 3.06 -5.46
CA TYR A 43 -12.98 2.25 -4.25
C TYR A 43 -12.49 3.03 -3.04
N GLU A 44 -13.10 2.76 -1.89
CA GLU A 44 -12.67 3.30 -0.60
C GLU A 44 -12.62 2.20 0.44
N GLY A 45 -11.78 2.40 1.46
CA GLY A 45 -11.66 1.42 2.53
C GLY A 45 -10.51 1.68 3.48
N ARG A 46 -10.08 0.60 4.12
CA ARG A 46 -8.95 0.60 5.05
C ARG A 46 -7.96 -0.48 4.66
N VAL A 47 -6.70 -0.21 4.95
CA VAL A 47 -5.62 -1.18 4.79
C VAL A 47 -4.86 -1.29 6.10
N LEU A 48 -4.57 -2.54 6.49
CA LEU A 48 -3.62 -2.90 7.53
C LEU A 48 -2.54 -3.76 6.87
N MET A 49 -1.27 -3.49 7.15
CA MET A 49 -0.16 -4.30 6.66
C MET A 49 0.97 -4.34 7.67
N ASP A 50 1.77 -5.39 7.62
CA ASP A 50 3.09 -5.41 8.25
C ASP A 50 4.19 -5.17 7.20
N ASN A 51 5.44 -5.13 7.64
CA ASN A 51 6.59 -5.01 6.74
C ASN A 51 6.97 -6.35 6.07
N GLY A 52 6.24 -7.43 6.34
CA GLY A 52 6.29 -8.71 5.65
C GLY A 52 5.28 -8.78 4.53
N SER A 53 4.60 -9.92 4.42
CA SER A 53 3.60 -10.17 3.38
C SER A 53 2.18 -10.29 3.93
N ARG A 54 1.96 -9.95 5.22
CA ARG A 54 0.62 -9.98 5.82
C ARG A 54 -0.06 -8.66 5.61
N PHE A 55 -1.27 -8.71 5.11
CA PHE A 55 -2.11 -7.53 4.92
C PHE A 55 -3.59 -7.87 5.01
N LYS A 56 -4.38 -6.83 5.28
CA LYS A 56 -5.84 -6.84 5.16
C LYS A 56 -6.29 -5.55 4.49
N TRP A 57 -6.87 -5.67 3.30
CA TRP A 57 -7.57 -4.61 2.60
C TRP A 57 -9.06 -4.80 2.81
N SER A 58 -9.72 -3.83 3.41
CA SER A 58 -11.17 -3.86 3.64
C SER A 58 -11.82 -2.76 2.83
N TYR A 59 -12.43 -3.13 1.71
CA TYR A 59 -13.19 -2.25 0.84
C TYR A 59 -14.59 -2.03 1.43
N THR A 60 -15.03 -0.78 1.45
CA THR A 60 -16.34 -0.40 1.97
C THR A 60 -17.26 0.18 0.90
N GLN A 61 -16.69 0.69 -0.19
CA GLN A 61 -17.41 1.25 -1.33
C GLN A 61 -16.65 0.98 -2.63
N PRO A 62 -17.35 0.77 -3.76
CA PRO A 62 -18.80 0.61 -3.92
C PRO A 62 -19.28 -0.78 -3.49
N THR A 63 -18.36 -1.71 -3.24
CA THR A 63 -18.63 -3.10 -2.83
C THR A 63 -18.00 -3.38 -1.47
N LYS A 64 -18.61 -4.27 -0.68
CA LYS A 64 -18.05 -4.78 0.56
C LYS A 64 -17.18 -6.01 0.27
N LYS A 65 -15.89 -5.83 0.33
CA LYS A 65 -14.91 -6.88 0.02
C LYS A 65 -13.73 -6.83 0.98
N GLU A 66 -13.24 -7.97 1.40
CA GLU A 66 -12.00 -8.08 2.16
C GLU A 66 -10.97 -8.91 1.41
N VAL A 67 -9.71 -8.46 1.40
CA VAL A 67 -8.57 -9.19 0.84
C VAL A 67 -7.53 -9.33 1.93
N CYS A 68 -7.34 -10.55 2.41
CA CYS A 68 -6.47 -10.87 3.54
C CYS A 68 -5.32 -11.77 3.10
N SER A 69 -4.13 -11.53 3.64
CA SER A 69 -2.98 -12.41 3.44
C SER A 69 -2.34 -12.81 4.77
N ASP A 70 -2.04 -14.09 4.90
CA ASP A 70 -1.21 -14.65 5.98
C ASP A 70 0.29 -14.67 5.63
N GLY A 71 0.67 -14.16 4.44
CA GLY A 71 2.02 -14.18 3.89
C GLY A 71 2.29 -15.36 2.94
N LYS A 72 1.39 -16.34 2.86
CA LYS A 72 1.48 -17.52 1.96
C LYS A 72 0.31 -17.58 1.00
N ARG A 73 -0.88 -17.31 1.50
CA ARG A 73 -2.14 -17.34 0.76
C ARG A 73 -2.84 -16.00 0.86
N VAL A 74 -3.63 -15.69 -0.15
CA VAL A 74 -4.55 -14.56 -0.17
C VAL A 74 -5.96 -15.13 -0.15
N MET A 75 -6.77 -14.65 0.78
CA MET A 75 -8.21 -14.92 0.84
C MET A 75 -8.93 -13.64 0.42
N VAL A 76 -9.85 -13.78 -0.52
CA VAL A 76 -10.77 -12.72 -0.95
C VAL A 76 -12.15 -13.10 -0.50
N VAL A 77 -12.78 -12.27 0.33
CA VAL A 77 -14.17 -12.40 0.77
C VAL A 77 -14.97 -11.31 0.09
N ASP A 78 -15.86 -11.66 -0.80
CA ASP A 78 -16.81 -10.76 -1.45
C ASP A 78 -18.15 -10.88 -0.74
N HIS A 79 -18.48 -9.88 0.09
CA HIS A 79 -19.70 -9.92 0.90
C HIS A 79 -20.96 -9.61 0.10
N ASP A 80 -20.84 -8.95 -1.05
CA ASP A 80 -21.98 -8.64 -1.91
C ASP A 80 -22.36 -9.84 -2.79
N LEU A 81 -21.37 -10.66 -3.13
CA LEU A 81 -21.58 -11.91 -3.88
C LEU A 81 -21.70 -13.14 -2.98
N GLU A 82 -21.50 -13.01 -1.68
CA GLU A 82 -21.46 -14.11 -0.69
C GLU A 82 -20.44 -15.21 -1.07
N GLN A 83 -19.27 -14.78 -1.58
CA GLN A 83 -18.25 -15.68 -2.11
C GLN A 83 -16.90 -15.51 -1.42
N VAL A 84 -16.18 -16.62 -1.29
CA VAL A 84 -14.81 -16.65 -0.79
C VAL A 84 -13.91 -17.35 -1.81
N SER A 85 -12.80 -16.71 -2.14
CA SER A 85 -11.79 -17.28 -3.04
C SER A 85 -10.43 -17.29 -2.39
N TYR A 86 -9.64 -18.34 -2.67
CA TYR A 86 -8.27 -18.47 -2.19
C TYR A 86 -7.29 -18.41 -3.34
N TYR A 87 -6.21 -17.66 -3.17
CA TYR A 87 -5.13 -17.53 -4.15
C TYR A 87 -3.78 -17.74 -3.49
N ARG A 88 -2.80 -18.17 -4.25
CA ARG A 88 -1.41 -18.15 -3.79
C ARG A 88 -0.88 -16.72 -3.83
N MET A 89 -0.02 -16.37 -2.85
CA MET A 89 0.56 -15.04 -2.74
C MET A 89 1.41 -14.60 -3.95
N ASP A 90 1.88 -15.57 -4.75
CA ASP A 90 2.65 -15.31 -5.97
C ASP A 90 1.87 -14.58 -7.07
N ARG A 91 0.54 -14.50 -6.96
CA ARG A 91 -0.34 -13.81 -7.92
C ARG A 91 -0.89 -12.47 -7.43
N GLY A 92 -0.71 -12.13 -6.16
CA GLY A 92 -1.30 -10.95 -5.54
C GLY A 92 -0.41 -9.69 -5.58
N PHE A 93 -1.00 -8.55 -5.25
CA PHE A 93 -0.30 -7.29 -5.00
C PHE A 93 0.28 -7.32 -3.58
N ASP A 94 1.61 -7.30 -3.47
CA ASP A 94 2.35 -7.25 -2.21
C ASP A 94 3.02 -5.88 -2.08
N LEU A 95 2.35 -4.96 -1.40
CA LEU A 95 2.87 -3.61 -1.19
C LEU A 95 4.19 -3.63 -0.40
N GLY A 96 4.32 -4.49 0.60
CA GLY A 96 5.54 -4.60 1.39
C GLY A 96 6.75 -4.96 0.53
N ALA A 97 6.60 -5.94 -0.38
CA ALA A 97 7.65 -6.32 -1.32
C ALA A 97 7.95 -5.22 -2.36
N VAL A 98 6.94 -4.46 -2.79
CA VAL A 98 7.13 -3.30 -3.67
C VAL A 98 7.95 -2.22 -2.97
N LEU A 99 7.59 -1.87 -1.73
CA LEU A 99 8.28 -0.82 -0.96
C LEU A 99 9.74 -1.17 -0.67
N LYS A 100 10.05 -2.44 -0.37
CA LYS A 100 11.44 -2.91 -0.17
C LYS A 100 12.32 -2.77 -1.41
N LYS A 101 11.73 -2.73 -2.61
CA LYS A 101 12.45 -2.55 -3.89
C LYS A 101 12.45 -1.12 -4.39
N ALA A 102 11.81 -0.22 -3.68
CA ALA A 102 11.68 1.18 -4.09
C ALA A 102 13.03 1.90 -4.04
N LYS A 103 13.31 2.65 -5.10
CA LYS A 103 14.48 3.50 -5.24
C LYS A 103 14.04 4.93 -5.43
N HIS A 104 14.73 5.86 -4.80
CA HIS A 104 14.47 7.30 -5.00
C HIS A 104 14.60 7.66 -6.48
N TYR A 105 13.65 8.42 -6.97
CA TYR A 105 13.62 8.89 -8.36
C TYR A 105 13.77 10.41 -8.43
N LYS A 106 12.85 11.16 -7.85
CA LYS A 106 12.85 12.62 -7.90
C LYS A 106 11.97 13.18 -6.78
N ASN A 107 12.44 14.21 -6.08
CA ASN A 107 11.71 14.88 -4.97
C ASN A 107 11.23 13.83 -3.93
N ASN A 108 9.91 13.75 -3.72
CA ASN A 108 9.28 12.77 -2.84
C ASN A 108 8.80 11.50 -3.58
N LEU A 109 9.24 11.29 -4.84
CA LEU A 109 8.86 10.15 -5.66
C LEU A 109 9.91 9.06 -5.64
N TYR A 110 9.43 7.82 -5.55
CA TYR A 110 10.19 6.58 -5.63
C TYR A 110 9.62 5.71 -6.73
N THR A 111 10.47 4.87 -7.31
CA THR A 111 10.05 3.85 -8.28
C THR A 111 10.47 2.48 -7.80
N ALA A 112 9.63 1.48 -8.07
CA ALA A 112 9.96 0.09 -7.81
C ALA A 112 9.56 -0.77 -9.00
N ARG A 113 10.41 -1.74 -9.37
CA ARG A 113 10.06 -2.77 -10.33
C ARG A 113 9.82 -4.09 -9.61
N TYR A 114 8.60 -4.59 -9.68
CA TYR A 114 8.21 -5.82 -8.99
C TYR A 114 7.27 -6.63 -9.87
N ARG A 115 7.62 -7.90 -10.14
CA ARG A 115 6.86 -8.84 -10.98
C ARG A 115 6.49 -8.27 -12.34
N GLY A 116 7.46 -7.68 -13.04
CA GLY A 116 7.27 -7.12 -14.39
C GLY A 116 6.56 -5.77 -14.43
N ARG A 117 5.99 -5.29 -13.31
CA ARG A 117 5.30 -3.98 -13.24
C ARG A 117 6.21 -2.92 -12.64
N THR A 118 6.01 -1.69 -13.08
CA THR A 118 6.65 -0.51 -12.50
C THR A 118 5.63 0.22 -11.63
N TYR A 119 6.04 0.53 -10.40
CA TYR A 119 5.27 1.27 -9.41
C TYR A 119 5.91 2.63 -9.22
N THR A 120 5.10 3.68 -9.16
CA THR A 120 5.49 5.01 -8.69
C THR A 120 4.88 5.21 -7.31
N ILE A 121 5.71 5.64 -6.36
CA ILE A 121 5.33 5.80 -4.96
C ILE A 121 5.65 7.22 -4.58
N ALA A 122 4.69 7.95 -4.02
CA ALA A 122 4.92 9.24 -3.39
C ALA A 122 4.90 9.06 -1.87
N VAL A 123 5.76 9.81 -1.19
CA VAL A 123 5.82 9.85 0.27
C VAL A 123 5.56 11.27 0.77
N ASP A 124 5.03 11.36 1.99
CA ASP A 124 4.91 12.62 2.72
C ASP A 124 6.29 13.09 3.27
N PRO A 125 6.36 14.29 3.89
CA PRO A 125 7.62 14.80 4.46
C PRO A 125 8.25 13.89 5.51
N GLU A 126 7.45 13.05 6.18
CA GLU A 126 7.91 12.09 7.18
C GLU A 126 8.34 10.74 6.56
N GLY A 127 8.33 10.64 5.23
CA GLY A 127 8.69 9.42 4.49
C GLY A 127 7.62 8.32 4.49
N ARG A 128 6.38 8.62 4.94
CA ARG A 128 5.27 7.66 4.92
C ARG A 128 4.66 7.62 3.52
N VAL A 129 4.29 6.43 3.08
CA VAL A 129 3.65 6.25 1.77
C VAL A 129 2.30 6.97 1.73
N GLU A 130 2.15 7.90 0.80
CA GLU A 130 0.94 8.67 0.56
C GLU A 130 0.21 8.23 -0.71
N GLN A 131 0.95 7.90 -1.77
CA GLN A 131 0.35 7.51 -3.03
C GLN A 131 1.14 6.39 -3.70
N ILE A 132 0.41 5.49 -4.37
CA ILE A 132 0.98 4.42 -5.18
C ILE A 132 0.24 4.42 -6.52
N ALA A 133 0.99 4.43 -7.62
CA ALA A 133 0.44 4.34 -8.96
C ALA A 133 1.13 3.22 -9.75
N TYR A 134 0.37 2.47 -10.52
CA TYR A 134 0.90 1.45 -11.42
C TYR A 134 -0.11 1.14 -12.54
N ARG A 135 0.37 0.41 -13.55
CA ARG A 135 -0.48 -0.17 -14.59
C ARG A 135 -0.63 -1.67 -14.32
N ASP A 136 -1.86 -2.17 -14.34
CA ASP A 136 -2.16 -3.59 -14.18
C ASP A 136 -2.07 -4.36 -15.52
N ASP A 137 -2.31 -5.67 -15.48
CA ASP A 137 -2.20 -6.55 -16.66
C ASP A 137 -3.31 -6.33 -17.70
N MET A 138 -4.35 -5.58 -17.36
CA MET A 138 -5.43 -5.17 -18.27
C MET A 138 -5.24 -3.74 -18.78
N ASP A 139 -4.03 -3.18 -18.63
CA ASP A 139 -3.71 -1.80 -18.98
C ASP A 139 -4.50 -0.72 -18.23
N ASN A 140 -5.14 -1.08 -17.11
CA ASN A 140 -5.75 -0.08 -16.26
C ASN A 140 -4.68 0.70 -15.50
N ILE A 141 -4.90 2.00 -15.37
CA ILE A 141 -4.10 2.85 -14.46
C ILE A 141 -4.73 2.77 -13.07
N VAL A 142 -3.99 2.24 -12.13
CA VAL A 142 -4.38 2.13 -10.73
C VAL A 142 -3.68 3.21 -9.93
N ASN A 143 -4.44 4.04 -9.23
CA ASN A 143 -3.95 5.04 -8.28
C ASN A 143 -4.55 4.76 -6.91
N ILE A 144 -3.71 4.60 -5.90
CA ILE A 144 -4.09 4.39 -4.51
C ILE A 144 -3.56 5.57 -3.72
N HIS A 145 -4.43 6.33 -3.09
CA HIS A 145 -4.08 7.38 -2.14
C HIS A 145 -4.34 6.88 -0.72
N LEU A 146 -3.32 6.95 0.12
CA LEU A 146 -3.37 6.57 1.54
C LEU A 146 -3.47 7.84 2.38
N TYR A 147 -4.35 7.84 3.37
CA TYR A 147 -4.53 8.96 4.28
C TYR A 147 -4.83 8.47 5.69
N LYS A 148 -4.69 9.35 6.68
CA LYS A 148 -4.75 8.98 8.10
C LYS A 148 -3.82 7.80 8.43
N VAL A 149 -2.63 7.83 7.85
CA VAL A 149 -1.63 6.78 8.02
C VAL A 149 -1.16 6.76 9.47
N LYS A 150 -1.27 5.58 10.10
CA LYS A 150 -0.74 5.27 11.44
C LYS A 150 0.32 4.19 11.28
N THR A 151 1.49 4.42 11.82
CA THR A 151 2.58 3.44 11.87
C THR A 151 2.64 2.79 13.25
N PHE A 152 3.13 1.56 13.30
CA PHE A 152 3.28 0.80 14.53
C PHE A 152 4.77 0.57 14.84
N SER A 153 5.15 0.65 16.10
CA SER A 153 6.49 0.33 16.59
C SER A 153 6.76 -1.18 16.66
N ARG A 154 5.71 -2.00 16.62
CA ARG A 154 5.76 -3.47 16.60
C ARG A 154 4.78 -4.00 15.54
N PRO A 155 5.06 -5.18 14.94
CA PRO A 155 4.12 -5.77 13.99
C PRO A 155 2.75 -6.00 14.64
N PRO A 156 1.64 -5.71 13.93
CA PRO A 156 0.30 -6.06 14.39
C PRO A 156 0.17 -7.57 14.62
N SER A 157 -0.69 -7.97 15.56
CA SER A 157 -0.94 -9.39 15.83
C SER A 157 -1.52 -10.11 14.59
N ALA A 158 -1.20 -11.39 14.42
CA ALA A 158 -1.63 -12.18 13.26
C ALA A 158 -3.17 -12.21 13.13
N ALA A 159 -3.90 -12.20 14.23
CA ALA A 159 -5.36 -12.21 14.24
C ALA A 159 -5.98 -10.99 13.53
N ARG A 160 -5.30 -9.84 13.51
CA ARG A 160 -5.79 -8.63 12.81
C ARG A 160 -5.80 -8.75 11.29
N PHE A 161 -5.03 -9.70 10.73
CA PHE A 161 -4.95 -9.94 9.29
C PHE A 161 -5.94 -11.00 8.80
N HIS A 162 -6.74 -11.57 9.71
CA HIS A 162 -7.71 -12.59 9.34
C HIS A 162 -8.98 -11.96 8.77
N CYS A 163 -9.51 -12.54 7.67
CA CYS A 163 -10.85 -12.29 7.19
C CYS A 163 -11.79 -13.36 7.74
N SER A 164 -12.99 -12.96 8.13
CA SER A 164 -14.05 -13.87 8.56
C SER A 164 -15.24 -13.75 7.63
N TYR A 165 -15.97 -14.85 7.46
CA TYR A 165 -17.16 -14.89 6.62
C TYR A 165 -18.18 -15.90 7.18
N PRO A 166 -19.49 -15.73 6.90
CA PRO A 166 -20.53 -16.68 7.27
C PRO A 166 -20.31 -18.05 6.57
N LYS A 167 -20.68 -19.13 7.25
CA LYS A 167 -20.58 -20.50 6.67
C LYS A 167 -21.44 -20.71 5.44
N SER A 168 -22.42 -19.83 5.20
CA SER A 168 -23.32 -19.87 4.03
C SER A 168 -22.66 -19.40 2.74
N TYR A 169 -21.46 -18.76 2.82
CA TYR A 169 -20.79 -18.26 1.63
C TYR A 169 -20.22 -19.40 0.78
N ASP A 170 -20.33 -19.25 -0.53
CA ASP A 170 -19.73 -20.18 -1.48
C ASP A 170 -18.21 -20.06 -1.47
N VAL A 171 -17.51 -21.19 -1.29
CA VAL A 171 -16.05 -21.25 -1.34
C VAL A 171 -15.61 -21.71 -2.71
N ILE A 172 -14.99 -20.80 -3.45
CA ILE A 172 -14.43 -21.08 -4.79
C ILE A 172 -12.94 -21.39 -4.61
N GLY A 173 -12.55 -22.63 -4.86
CA GLY A 173 -11.16 -23.06 -4.85
C GLY A 173 -10.38 -22.45 -6.02
N GLY A 174 -9.16 -21.92 -5.74
CA GLY A 174 -8.19 -21.51 -6.74
C GLY A 174 -6.98 -22.43 -6.74
#